data_174dee1a3a8d10f9293ac34c2065fb39
#
_entry.id   174dee1a3a8d10f9293ac34c2065fb39
#
_cell.length_a   1.000
_cell.length_b   1.000
_cell.length_c   1.000
_cell.angle_alpha   90.00
_cell.angle_beta   90.00
_cell.angle_gamma   90.00
#
_symmetry.space_group_name_H-M   'P 1'
#
loop_
_entity.id
_entity.type
_entity.pdbx_description
1 polymer ?
#
loop_
_entity_poly.entity_id
_entity_poly.type
_entity_poly.pdbx_seq_one_letter_code
_entity_poly.pdbx_strand_id
1 'polypeptide(L)'
;MSDDAPQDWKLKLRYGQIDTNFQHFAMVADGRVVEPNAEFKTETGPSVLSMKAWAKDSEEAGDMIVAISNHLGFKIADKVEIYTTEPDAPPQEKPYGYDLRFTPYDNPDMMLQ
;
A
#
# COMPACT_ATOMS: atom_id res chain seq x y z
N MET A 1 23.53 13.38 15.36
CA MET A 1 22.86 12.66 15.22
C MET A 1 21.90 12.60 14.21
N SER A 2 22.19 12.05 13.32
CA SER A 2 21.41 11.97 12.15
C SER A 2 20.19 11.15 12.33
N ASP A 3 20.04 10.53 13.45
CA ASP A 3 18.90 9.70 13.65
C ASP A 3 17.62 10.48 13.67
N ASP A 4 17.70 11.77 13.87
CA ASP A 4 16.51 12.57 13.91
C ASP A 4 16.01 12.92 12.52
N ALA A 5 16.84 12.75 11.52
CA ALA A 5 16.46 13.12 10.17
C ALA A 5 15.19 12.42 9.67
N PRO A 6 14.99 11.12 9.91
CA PRO A 6 13.76 10.48 9.45
C PRO A 6 12.51 11.01 10.14
N GLN A 7 12.65 11.59 11.31
CA GLN A 7 11.51 12.12 12.02
C GLN A 7 11.22 13.56 11.65
N ASP A 8 12.24 14.27 11.16
CA ASP A 8 12.09 15.66 10.81
C ASP A 8 11.06 15.89 9.73
N TRP A 9 10.97 15.06 8.73
CA TRP A 9 10.07 15.28 7.64
C TRP A 9 8.61 15.21 8.10
N LYS A 10 8.31 14.42 9.13
CA LYS A 10 6.95 14.34 9.63
C LYS A 10 6.51 15.65 10.25
N LEU A 11 7.39 16.27 11.00
CA LEU A 11 7.09 17.57 11.61
C LEU A 11 6.96 18.64 10.54
N LYS A 12 7.84 18.62 9.54
CA LYS A 12 7.79 19.60 8.48
C LYS A 12 6.51 19.47 7.67
N LEU A 13 6.09 18.24 7.42
CA LEU A 13 4.86 18.00 6.69
C LEU A 13 3.65 18.50 7.48
N ARG A 14 3.63 18.19 8.78
CA ARG A 14 2.51 18.56 9.65
C ARG A 14 2.33 20.07 9.72
N TYR A 15 3.43 20.80 9.70
CA TYR A 15 3.38 22.25 9.83
C TYR A 15 3.46 22.97 8.48
N GLY A 16 3.24 22.25 7.40
CA GLY A 16 3.20 22.86 6.08
C GLY A 16 4.54 23.29 5.52
N GLN A 17 5.63 22.76 6.05
CA GLN A 17 6.98 23.10 5.59
C GLN A 17 7.43 22.22 4.44
N ILE A 18 6.72 21.12 4.16
CA ILE A 18 6.93 20.33 2.97
C ILE A 18 5.73 20.55 2.09
N ASP A 19 6.00 21.03 0.88
CA ASP A 19 4.94 21.33 -0.05
C ASP A 19 4.70 20.13 -0.94
N THR A 20 3.50 19.58 -0.90
CA THR A 20 3.16 18.47 -1.77
C THR A 20 1.71 18.56 -2.18
N ASN A 21 1.44 18.15 -3.43
CA ASN A 21 0.09 18.07 -3.94
C ASN A 21 -0.49 16.68 -3.73
N PHE A 22 0.27 15.79 -3.10
CA PHE A 22 -0.18 14.42 -2.91
C PHE A 22 -0.78 14.23 -1.53
N GLN A 23 -1.64 13.25 -1.43
CA GLN A 23 -2.22 12.81 -0.17
C GLN A 23 -1.74 11.41 0.11
N HIS A 24 -1.79 11.00 1.37
CA HIS A 24 -1.29 9.69 1.78
C HIS A 24 -2.45 8.74 2.05
N PHE A 25 -2.36 7.55 1.47
CA PHE A 25 -3.41 6.55 1.57
C PHE A 25 -2.87 5.20 2.00
N ALA A 26 -3.71 4.44 2.69
CA ALA A 26 -3.50 3.01 2.88
C ALA A 26 -4.58 2.29 2.08
N MET A 27 -4.23 1.18 1.45
CA MET A 27 -5.14 0.45 0.59
C MET A 27 -5.10 -1.03 0.93
N VAL A 28 -6.27 -1.67 0.84
CA VAL A 28 -6.40 -3.09 1.13
C VAL A 28 -7.29 -3.71 0.05
N ALA A 29 -6.87 -4.82 -0.50
CA ALA A 29 -7.63 -5.53 -1.52
C ALA A 29 -7.67 -7.01 -1.23
N ASP A 30 -8.87 -7.60 -1.26
CA ASP A 30 -9.03 -9.03 -1.17
C ASP A 30 -8.88 -9.62 -2.56
N GLY A 31 -8.26 -10.75 -2.66
CA GLY A 31 -8.10 -11.39 -3.94
C GLY A 31 -7.37 -12.71 -3.84
N ARG A 32 -6.62 -13.01 -4.88
CA ARG A 32 -5.93 -14.29 -4.98
C ARG A 32 -4.60 -14.12 -5.69
N VAL A 33 -3.57 -14.72 -5.12
CA VAL A 33 -2.29 -14.81 -5.80
C VAL A 33 -2.46 -15.86 -6.90
N VAL A 34 -2.33 -15.46 -8.15
CA VAL A 34 -2.46 -16.38 -9.28
C VAL A 34 -1.09 -16.77 -9.84
N GLU A 35 -0.07 -15.94 -9.60
CA GLU A 35 1.31 -16.27 -9.96
C GLU A 35 2.19 -16.00 -8.76
N PRO A 36 2.86 -17.02 -8.23
CA PRO A 36 3.75 -16.79 -7.08
C PRO A 36 4.84 -15.79 -7.39
N ASN A 37 5.19 -14.99 -6.41
CA ASN A 37 6.22 -13.99 -6.56
C ASN A 37 7.29 -14.24 -5.50
N ALA A 38 8.51 -14.54 -5.96
CA ALA A 38 9.58 -14.93 -5.06
C ALA A 38 10.00 -13.76 -4.16
N GLU A 39 9.93 -12.56 -4.67
CA GLU A 39 10.33 -11.39 -3.91
C GLU A 39 9.47 -11.22 -2.67
N PHE A 40 8.18 -11.49 -2.78
CA PHE A 40 7.25 -11.37 -1.66
C PHE A 40 6.92 -12.73 -1.05
N LYS A 41 7.53 -13.79 -1.54
CA LYS A 41 7.34 -15.15 -1.01
C LYS A 41 5.87 -15.54 -0.99
N THR A 42 5.16 -15.18 -2.04
CA THR A 42 3.75 -15.50 -2.14
C THR A 42 3.55 -16.90 -2.71
N GLU A 43 2.42 -17.49 -2.37
CA GLU A 43 2.00 -18.78 -2.92
C GLU A 43 0.61 -18.62 -3.48
N THR A 44 0.27 -19.42 -4.47
CA THR A 44 -1.03 -19.37 -5.12
C THR A 44 -2.13 -19.59 -4.09
N GLY A 45 -3.15 -18.77 -4.14
CA GLY A 45 -4.30 -18.92 -3.24
C GLY A 45 -4.87 -17.60 -2.80
N PRO A 46 -5.93 -17.65 -1.99
CA PRO A 46 -6.57 -16.43 -1.50
C PRO A 46 -5.63 -15.64 -0.61
N SER A 47 -5.67 -14.34 -0.74
CA SER A 47 -4.77 -13.49 0.00
C SER A 47 -5.32 -12.07 0.08
N VAL A 48 -4.79 -11.29 0.98
CA VAL A 48 -5.06 -9.86 1.07
C VAL A 48 -3.78 -9.13 0.71
N LEU A 49 -3.88 -8.16 -0.19
CA LEU A 49 -2.77 -7.27 -0.49
C LEU A 49 -3.02 -5.93 0.20
N SER A 50 -2.05 -5.46 0.96
CA SER A 50 -2.12 -4.14 1.55
C SER A 50 -0.90 -3.34 1.13
N MET A 51 -1.07 -2.02 1.02
CA MET A 51 0.04 -1.14 0.69
C MET A 51 -0.28 0.28 1.10
N LYS A 52 0.72 1.12 1.10
CA LYS A 52 0.55 2.54 1.34
C LYS A 52 1.04 3.30 0.12
N ALA A 53 0.56 4.50 -0.07
CA ALA A 53 0.95 5.29 -1.23
C ALA A 53 0.74 6.77 -1.02
N TRP A 54 1.59 7.55 -1.69
CA TRP A 54 1.36 8.97 -1.90
C TRP A 54 0.76 9.09 -3.29
N ALA A 55 -0.42 9.69 -3.39
CA ALA A 55 -1.14 9.80 -4.66
C ALA A 55 -1.90 11.12 -4.69
N LYS A 56 -2.26 11.57 -5.88
CA LYS A 56 -2.96 12.82 -6.07
C LYS A 56 -4.33 12.78 -5.41
N ASP A 57 -5.03 11.66 -5.53
CA ASP A 57 -6.34 11.47 -4.94
C ASP A 57 -6.61 9.97 -4.79
N SER A 58 -7.77 9.62 -4.27
CA SER A 58 -8.10 8.22 -4.03
C SER A 58 -8.24 7.44 -5.33
N GLU A 59 -8.65 8.10 -6.41
CA GLU A 59 -8.76 7.42 -7.70
C GLU A 59 -7.39 6.99 -8.21
N GLU A 60 -6.40 7.87 -8.11
CA GLU A 60 -5.04 7.52 -8.49
C GLU A 60 -4.50 6.41 -7.61
N ALA A 61 -4.77 6.46 -6.30
CA ALA A 61 -4.34 5.41 -5.39
C ALA A 61 -4.94 4.06 -5.79
N GLY A 62 -6.21 4.05 -6.16
CA GLY A 62 -6.86 2.82 -6.63
C GLY A 62 -6.22 2.29 -7.91
N ASP A 63 -5.90 3.18 -8.84
CA ASP A 63 -5.23 2.76 -10.08
C ASP A 63 -3.86 2.16 -9.76
N MET A 64 -3.18 2.70 -8.77
CA MET A 64 -1.86 2.21 -8.40
C MET A 64 -1.91 0.79 -7.85
N ILE A 65 -2.86 0.49 -6.94
CA ILE A 65 -2.92 -0.85 -6.39
C ILE A 65 -3.36 -1.86 -7.45
N VAL A 66 -4.22 -1.45 -8.39
CA VAL A 66 -4.62 -2.34 -9.48
C VAL A 66 -3.41 -2.64 -10.38
N ALA A 67 -2.65 -1.63 -10.74
CA ALA A 67 -1.48 -1.83 -11.60
C ALA A 67 -0.43 -2.69 -10.91
N ILE A 68 -0.18 -2.44 -9.64
CA ILE A 68 0.80 -3.20 -8.88
C ILE A 68 0.35 -4.64 -8.72
N SER A 69 -0.93 -4.88 -8.43
CA SER A 69 -1.40 -6.24 -8.26
C SER A 69 -1.29 -7.02 -9.56
N ASN A 70 -1.58 -6.42 -10.70
CA ASN A 70 -1.41 -7.10 -11.97
C ASN A 70 0.06 -7.44 -12.22
N HIS A 71 0.95 -6.56 -11.84
CA HIS A 71 2.38 -6.78 -12.05
C HIS A 71 2.92 -7.88 -11.14
N LEU A 72 2.36 -8.03 -9.95
CA LEU A 72 2.86 -8.97 -8.96
C LEU A 72 2.10 -10.31 -8.95
N GLY A 73 1.22 -10.54 -9.89
CA GLY A 73 0.51 -11.82 -9.99
C GLY A 73 -0.65 -11.97 -9.02
N PHE A 74 -1.26 -10.86 -8.61
CA PHE A 74 -2.38 -10.88 -7.70
C PHE A 74 -3.63 -10.40 -8.41
N LYS A 75 -4.72 -11.18 -8.32
CA LYS A 75 -5.98 -10.82 -8.94
C LYS A 75 -6.93 -10.34 -7.87
N ILE A 76 -7.37 -9.10 -7.96
CA ILE A 76 -8.31 -8.52 -7.01
C ILE A 76 -9.68 -9.15 -7.27
N ALA A 77 -10.29 -9.67 -6.20
CA ALA A 77 -11.54 -10.39 -6.32
C ALA A 77 -12.77 -9.50 -6.29
N ASP A 78 -12.71 -8.43 -5.54
CA ASP A 78 -13.89 -7.61 -5.36
C ASP A 78 -13.46 -6.15 -5.42
N LYS A 79 -13.49 -5.44 -4.36
CA LYS A 79 -13.20 -4.02 -4.35
C LYS A 79 -11.95 -3.74 -3.54
N VAL A 80 -11.42 -2.56 -3.75
CA VAL A 80 -10.29 -2.06 -3.00
C VAL A 80 -10.80 -1.07 -1.97
N GLU A 81 -10.34 -1.20 -0.74
CA GLU A 81 -10.64 -0.23 0.31
C GLU A 81 -9.49 0.74 0.41
N ILE A 82 -9.78 2.02 0.43
CA ILE A 82 -8.79 3.07 0.43
C ILE A 82 -9.09 4.01 1.58
N TYR A 83 -8.06 4.27 2.40
CA TYR A 83 -8.21 5.12 3.58
C TYR A 83 -7.15 6.22 3.55
N THR A 84 -7.49 7.39 4.02
CA THR A 84 -6.49 8.44 4.25
C THR A 84 -5.81 8.12 5.58
N THR A 85 -4.49 8.10 5.59
CA THR A 85 -3.75 7.72 6.78
C THR A 85 -2.52 8.59 6.97
N GLU A 86 -1.95 8.50 8.17
CA GLU A 86 -0.68 9.15 8.48
C GLU A 86 0.43 8.44 7.73
N PRO A 87 1.35 9.19 7.13
CA PRO A 87 2.41 8.55 6.35
C PRO A 87 3.53 7.99 7.22
N ASP A 88 4.15 6.93 6.71
CA ASP A 88 5.36 6.36 7.30
C ASP A 88 6.59 6.66 6.45
N ALA A 89 6.41 7.27 5.29
CA ALA A 89 7.49 7.68 4.41
C ALA A 89 7.14 9.03 3.79
N PRO A 90 8.13 9.84 3.48
CA PRO A 90 7.86 11.21 2.99
C PRO A 90 7.37 11.21 1.55
N PRO A 91 6.70 12.29 1.13
CA PRO A 91 6.29 12.40 -0.27
C PRO A 91 7.51 12.60 -1.17
N GLN A 92 7.36 12.27 -2.43
CA GLN A 92 8.39 12.46 -3.45
C GLN A 92 7.82 13.28 -4.58
N GLU A 93 8.61 13.49 -5.60
CA GLU A 93 8.16 14.30 -6.74
C GLU A 93 7.04 13.62 -7.51
N LYS A 94 6.97 12.31 -7.46
CA LYS A 94 5.96 11.55 -8.18
C LYS A 94 5.19 10.68 -7.20
N PRO A 95 3.99 10.28 -7.57
CA PRO A 95 3.26 9.33 -6.73
C PRO A 95 4.01 8.02 -6.65
N TYR A 96 3.94 7.37 -5.49
CA TYR A 96 4.60 6.08 -5.34
C TYR A 96 3.93 5.27 -4.24
N GLY A 97 4.07 3.94 -4.36
CA GLY A 97 3.55 3.02 -3.36
C GLY A 97 4.68 2.37 -2.59
N TYR A 98 4.39 1.94 -1.37
CA TYR A 98 5.39 1.30 -0.52
C TYR A 98 4.69 0.43 0.52
N ASP A 99 5.49 -0.31 1.27
CA ASP A 99 5.02 -1.16 2.38
C ASP A 99 3.97 -2.16 1.88
N LEU A 100 4.30 -2.86 0.80
CA LEU A 100 3.42 -3.86 0.23
C LEU A 100 3.50 -5.15 1.05
N ARG A 101 2.35 -5.71 1.39
CA ARG A 101 2.28 -6.95 2.15
C ARG A 101 1.17 -7.83 1.62
N PHE A 102 1.46 -9.14 1.56
CA PHE A 102 0.48 -10.14 1.20
C PHE A 102 0.21 -10.99 2.44
N THR A 103 -1.06 -11.11 2.81
CA THR A 103 -1.47 -11.91 3.96
C THR A 103 -2.36 -13.04 3.47
N PRO A 104 -1.86 -14.27 3.40
CA PRO A 104 -2.67 -15.38 2.86
C PRO A 104 -3.75 -15.80 3.84
N TYR A 105 -4.84 -16.28 3.28
CA TYR A 105 -5.92 -16.85 4.07
C TYR A 105 -5.64 -18.34 4.22
N ASP A 106 -4.60 -18.67 4.95
CA ASP A 106 -4.23 -20.06 5.10
C ASP A 106 -4.71 -20.66 6.41
N ASN A 107 -5.39 -19.87 7.23
CA ASN A 107 -5.90 -20.34 8.49
C ASN A 107 -7.43 -20.47 8.37
N PRO A 108 -7.98 -21.68 8.36
CA PRO A 108 -9.41 -21.83 8.19
C PRO A 108 -10.24 -21.08 9.23
N ASP A 109 -9.72 -20.93 10.44
CA ASP A 109 -10.45 -20.21 11.47
C ASP A 109 -10.62 -18.76 11.12
N MET A 110 -9.64 -18.16 10.46
CA MET A 110 -9.76 -16.78 10.02
C MET A 110 -10.85 -16.65 9.00
N MET A 111 -10.97 -17.62 8.11
CA MET A 111 -11.94 -17.53 7.04
C MET A 111 -13.36 -17.72 7.53
N LEU A 112 -13.52 -18.37 8.66
CA LEU A 112 -14.84 -18.62 9.21
C LEU A 112 -15.35 -17.47 10.07
N GLN A 113 -14.52 -16.53 10.34
CA GLN A 113 -14.89 -15.39 11.14
C GLN A 113 -15.17 -14.18 10.28
#